data_9bb5c40b7ac746210e6abbbe07512e5c
#
_entry.id   9bb5c40b7ac746210e6abbbe07512e5c
#
_cell.length_a   1.000
_cell.length_b   1.000
_cell.length_c   1.000
_cell.angle_alpha   90.00
_cell.angle_beta   90.00
_cell.angle_gamma   90.00
#
_symmetry.space_group_name_H-M   'P 1'
#
loop_
_entity.id
_entity.type
_entity.pdbx_description
1 polymer ?
#
loop_
_entity_poly.entity_id
_entity_poly.type
_entity_poly.pdbx_seq_one_letter_code
_entity_poly.pdbx_strand_id
1 'polypeptide(L)'
;MTLSYDSPKIVTSGSILNSSSRPYVTSSPSPTPIRLSGTECLVKPQIPLSQLTSFRVGGPAEWYVAPRTLTELEASFEWAHHNDLPITLLGAGSNLLISDRGLSGLVIGTRRLRQSTFDLETGLVTVGAGEPLPRLAWQAAERGLSGLEWAVGIPGTVGGAVVMNAGAHGGCTAEHLVSVAVLLPNGTTQVLTPKDLNYAYRTSRLQGKQWLVTQATFQLQPGLDPALVTAETSKHLNHRRTTQPYHMPSCGSVFRNPGQHAAGWLIEQTGLKGYQIGGAQIAQRHANFILNCGGATATDIFQ
;
A
#
# COMPACT_ATOMS: atom_id res chain seq x y z
N MET A 1 13.32 24.50 -17.40
CA MET A 1 13.18 23.77 -16.14
C MET A 1 12.05 22.74 -16.34
N THR A 2 12.42 21.49 -16.62
CA THR A 2 11.48 20.42 -16.86
C THR A 2 11.09 19.85 -15.49
N LEU A 3 9.86 20.14 -15.05
CA LEU A 3 9.28 19.56 -13.84
C LEU A 3 9.00 18.08 -14.12
N SER A 4 9.79 17.17 -13.55
CA SER A 4 9.45 15.76 -13.53
C SER A 4 8.34 15.55 -12.50
N TYR A 5 7.11 15.35 -12.99
CA TYR A 5 5.99 14.96 -12.15
C TYR A 5 6.10 13.47 -11.82
N ASP A 6 6.51 13.15 -10.59
CA ASP A 6 6.33 11.82 -10.03
C ASP A 6 4.84 11.62 -9.69
N SER A 7 4.09 11.17 -10.68
CA SER A 7 2.69 10.74 -10.53
C SER A 7 2.56 9.52 -9.61
N PRO A 8 1.39 9.26 -8.99
CA PRO A 8 1.14 8.00 -8.30
C PRO A 8 1.53 6.85 -9.23
N LYS A 9 2.27 5.86 -8.70
CA LYS A 9 2.81 4.79 -9.55
C LYS A 9 1.68 4.05 -10.22
N ILE A 10 1.51 4.30 -11.53
CA ILE A 10 0.73 3.46 -12.41
C ILE A 10 1.61 2.24 -12.66
N VAL A 11 1.23 1.10 -12.11
CA VAL A 11 1.88 -0.16 -12.45
C VAL A 11 1.30 -0.60 -13.79
N THR A 12 1.91 -0.10 -14.87
CA THR A 12 1.65 -0.61 -16.22
C THR A 12 2.69 -1.66 -16.51
N SER A 13 2.29 -2.89 -16.73
CA SER A 13 3.15 -3.88 -17.35
C SER A 13 3.18 -3.63 -18.86
N GLY A 14 4.32 -3.21 -19.40
CA GLY A 14 4.55 -3.30 -20.84
C GLY A 14 5.11 -2.04 -21.45
N SER A 15 6.38 -2.13 -21.90
CA SER A 15 6.85 -1.42 -23.07
C SER A 15 5.90 -1.66 -24.24
N ILE A 16 5.52 -0.56 -24.93
CA ILE A 16 4.74 -0.61 -26.16
C ILE A 16 5.54 -1.40 -27.18
N LEU A 17 5.19 -2.66 -27.38
CA LEU A 17 5.59 -3.44 -28.52
C LEU A 17 4.36 -3.65 -29.42
N ASN A 18 4.52 -3.28 -30.68
CA ASN A 18 3.55 -3.36 -31.75
C ASN A 18 2.72 -4.66 -31.74
N SER A 19 1.42 -4.48 -31.85
CA SER A 19 0.42 -5.52 -32.00
C SER A 19 0.63 -6.32 -33.29
N SER A 20 1.01 -7.58 -33.16
CA SER A 20 0.58 -8.59 -34.11
C SER A 20 -0.67 -9.26 -33.54
N SER A 21 -1.76 -9.11 -34.25
CA SER A 21 -3.06 -9.73 -33.99
C SER A 21 -2.94 -11.24 -33.84
N ARG A 22 -3.11 -11.77 -32.62
CA ARG A 22 -3.44 -13.17 -32.41
C ARG A 22 -4.95 -13.33 -32.44
N PRO A 23 -5.50 -14.31 -33.14
CA PRO A 23 -6.92 -14.56 -33.19
C PRO A 23 -7.43 -15.00 -31.80
N TYR A 24 -8.63 -14.58 -31.48
CA TYR A 24 -9.42 -15.02 -30.33
C TYR A 24 -9.50 -16.57 -30.36
N VAL A 25 -8.77 -17.23 -29.47
CA VAL A 25 -8.84 -18.66 -29.27
C VAL A 25 -10.00 -18.94 -28.30
N THR A 26 -10.92 -19.75 -28.79
CA THR A 26 -11.99 -20.45 -28.09
C THR A 26 -11.64 -20.84 -26.65
N SER A 27 -12.60 -20.67 -25.75
CA SER A 27 -12.66 -21.04 -24.33
C SER A 27 -11.76 -22.21 -23.92
N SER A 28 -10.54 -21.91 -23.53
CA SER A 28 -9.77 -22.80 -22.66
C SER A 28 -10.39 -22.76 -21.26
N PRO A 29 -10.49 -23.89 -20.55
CA PRO A 29 -10.97 -23.91 -19.17
C PRO A 29 -10.17 -22.93 -18.34
N SER A 30 -10.84 -22.15 -17.50
CA SER A 30 -10.16 -21.22 -16.60
C SER A 30 -9.08 -21.98 -15.83
N PRO A 31 -7.82 -21.46 -15.79
CA PRO A 31 -6.74 -22.17 -15.13
C PRO A 31 -7.13 -22.45 -13.67
N THR A 32 -6.84 -23.66 -13.20
CA THR A 32 -7.14 -24.10 -11.83
C THR A 32 -6.14 -23.51 -10.83
N PRO A 33 -6.54 -23.29 -9.57
CA PRO A 33 -5.59 -22.92 -8.51
C PRO A 33 -4.47 -23.95 -8.36
N ILE A 34 -3.23 -23.48 -8.17
CA ILE A 34 -2.02 -24.29 -8.03
C ILE A 34 -1.57 -24.23 -6.57
N ARG A 35 -1.35 -25.39 -5.93
CA ARG A 35 -0.77 -25.45 -4.58
C ARG A 35 0.74 -25.31 -4.67
N LEU A 36 1.31 -24.39 -3.87
CA LEU A 36 2.75 -24.24 -3.75
C LEU A 36 3.36 -25.44 -3.02
N SER A 37 4.46 -25.96 -3.55
CA SER A 37 5.15 -27.13 -2.98
C SER A 37 5.51 -26.92 -1.50
N GLY A 38 5.28 -27.94 -0.68
CA GLY A 38 5.56 -27.90 0.75
C GLY A 38 4.68 -26.98 1.59
N THR A 39 3.61 -26.39 1.01
CA THR A 39 2.72 -25.45 1.72
C THR A 39 1.24 -25.74 1.45
N GLU A 40 0.38 -25.08 2.24
CA GLU A 40 -1.07 -25.04 1.97
C GLU A 40 -1.49 -23.81 1.14
N CYS A 41 -0.53 -23.00 0.70
CA CYS A 41 -0.78 -21.77 -0.03
C CYS A 41 -1.17 -22.06 -1.48
N LEU A 42 -2.20 -21.37 -1.97
CA LEU A 42 -2.72 -21.52 -3.34
C LEU A 42 -2.42 -20.28 -4.17
N VAL A 43 -1.80 -20.48 -5.32
CA VAL A 43 -1.73 -19.49 -6.40
C VAL A 43 -3.02 -19.59 -7.20
N LYS A 44 -3.75 -18.49 -7.26
CA LYS A 44 -5.08 -18.41 -7.89
C LYS A 44 -5.03 -17.58 -9.18
N PRO A 45 -5.62 -18.04 -10.28
CA PRO A 45 -5.66 -17.27 -11.51
C PRO A 45 -6.78 -16.22 -11.47
N GLN A 46 -6.64 -15.18 -12.28
CA GLN A 46 -7.67 -14.20 -12.66
C GLN A 46 -8.42 -13.57 -11.47
N ILE A 47 -7.69 -13.21 -10.41
CA ILE A 47 -8.30 -12.56 -9.24
C ILE A 47 -8.53 -11.07 -9.51
N PRO A 48 -9.78 -10.56 -9.41
CA PRO A 48 -10.10 -9.15 -9.60
C PRO A 48 -9.38 -8.26 -8.58
N LEU A 49 -8.46 -7.41 -9.03
CA LEU A 49 -7.69 -6.52 -8.14
C LEU A 49 -8.52 -5.34 -7.63
N SER A 50 -9.63 -5.01 -8.27
CA SER A 50 -10.61 -4.04 -7.75
C SER A 50 -11.10 -4.35 -6.35
N GLN A 51 -11.17 -5.63 -5.96
CA GLN A 51 -11.52 -6.06 -4.60
C GLN A 51 -10.37 -5.89 -3.60
N LEU A 52 -9.15 -5.64 -4.08
CA LEU A 52 -7.91 -5.55 -3.30
C LEU A 52 -7.32 -4.15 -3.27
N THR A 53 -7.94 -3.17 -3.94
CA THR A 53 -7.54 -1.76 -3.96
C THR A 53 -8.53 -0.87 -3.21
N SER A 54 -8.07 0.23 -2.65
CA SER A 54 -8.93 1.20 -1.95
C SER A 54 -9.77 2.04 -2.91
N PHE A 55 -9.34 2.24 -4.15
CA PHE A 55 -10.14 2.83 -5.22
C PHE A 55 -11.28 1.93 -5.68
N ARG A 56 -11.22 0.62 -5.41
CA ARG A 56 -12.13 -0.41 -5.94
C ARG A 56 -12.17 -0.45 -7.47
N VAL A 57 -11.02 -0.18 -8.11
CA VAL A 57 -10.79 -0.32 -9.55
C VAL A 57 -9.57 -1.20 -9.80
N GLY A 58 -9.39 -1.62 -11.04
CA GLY A 58 -8.31 -2.48 -11.50
C GLY A 58 -8.80 -3.84 -12.01
N GLY A 59 -8.24 -4.26 -13.13
CA GLY A 59 -8.50 -5.55 -13.76
C GLY A 59 -7.93 -6.73 -12.96
N PRO A 60 -7.93 -7.93 -13.54
CA PRO A 60 -7.49 -9.15 -12.85
C PRO A 60 -5.96 -9.22 -12.70
N ALA A 61 -5.50 -9.85 -11.62
CA ALA A 61 -4.16 -10.42 -11.57
C ALA A 61 -4.14 -11.68 -12.43
N GLU A 62 -3.14 -11.84 -13.29
CA GLU A 62 -2.95 -13.10 -14.01
C GLU A 62 -2.86 -14.26 -13.02
N TRP A 63 -1.97 -14.11 -12.03
CA TRP A 63 -1.85 -14.99 -10.88
C TRP A 63 -1.82 -14.20 -9.58
N TYR A 64 -2.44 -14.71 -8.54
CA TYR A 64 -2.50 -14.09 -7.22
C TYR A 64 -2.22 -15.11 -6.12
N VAL A 65 -1.39 -14.71 -5.14
CA VAL A 65 -1.12 -15.49 -3.93
C VAL A 65 -1.17 -14.61 -2.69
N ALA A 66 -1.56 -15.17 -1.54
CA ALA A 66 -1.65 -14.45 -0.28
C ALA A 66 -0.98 -15.26 0.85
N PRO A 67 0.36 -15.24 0.94
CA PRO A 67 1.12 -15.97 1.94
C PRO A 67 0.83 -15.48 3.35
N ARG A 68 0.86 -16.41 4.33
CA ARG A 68 0.68 -16.16 5.76
C ARG A 68 1.98 -16.26 6.54
N THR A 69 2.93 -17.00 6.00
CA THR A 69 4.22 -17.28 6.62
C THR A 69 5.37 -16.92 5.70
N LEU A 70 6.57 -16.81 6.25
CA LEU A 70 7.77 -16.58 5.44
C LEU A 70 8.02 -17.75 4.47
N THR A 71 7.80 -18.99 4.90
CA THR A 71 7.93 -20.18 4.04
C THR A 71 6.97 -20.14 2.85
N GLU A 72 5.70 -19.77 3.05
CA GLU A 72 4.74 -19.61 1.95
C GLU A 72 5.14 -18.46 1.00
N LEU A 73 5.75 -17.42 1.55
CA LEU A 73 6.25 -16.29 0.77
C LEU A 73 7.45 -16.68 -0.09
N GLU A 74 8.43 -17.37 0.49
CA GLU A 74 9.61 -17.91 -0.21
C GLU A 74 9.18 -18.86 -1.34
N ALA A 75 8.28 -19.79 -1.06
CA ALA A 75 7.70 -20.68 -2.08
C ALA A 75 6.96 -19.91 -3.20
N SER A 76 6.35 -18.76 -2.88
CA SER A 76 5.71 -17.90 -3.88
C SER A 76 6.72 -17.24 -4.82
N PHE A 77 7.85 -16.78 -4.28
CA PHE A 77 8.96 -16.23 -5.07
C PHE A 77 9.58 -17.31 -5.96
N GLU A 78 9.88 -18.48 -5.38
CA GLU A 78 10.45 -19.63 -6.12
C GLU A 78 9.53 -20.06 -7.26
N TRP A 79 8.22 -20.16 -6.99
CA TRP A 79 7.25 -20.52 -8.04
C TRP A 79 7.22 -19.49 -9.17
N ALA A 80 7.25 -18.19 -8.87
CA ALA A 80 7.28 -17.14 -9.88
C ALA A 80 8.56 -17.18 -10.71
N HIS A 81 9.71 -17.36 -10.06
CA HIS A 81 10.99 -17.51 -10.76
C HIS A 81 11.03 -18.74 -11.68
N HIS A 82 10.52 -19.88 -11.20
CA HIS A 82 10.50 -21.12 -11.99
C HIS A 82 9.61 -21.01 -13.24
N ASN A 83 8.65 -20.11 -13.23
CA ASN A 83 7.74 -19.86 -14.34
C ASN A 83 8.05 -18.56 -15.12
N ASP A 84 9.20 -17.93 -14.88
CA ASP A 84 9.64 -16.67 -15.51
C ASP A 84 8.59 -15.55 -15.41
N LEU A 85 7.87 -15.46 -14.27
CA LEU A 85 6.81 -14.50 -14.05
C LEU A 85 7.32 -13.25 -13.33
N PRO A 86 6.96 -12.05 -13.80
CA PRO A 86 7.21 -10.83 -13.03
C PRO A 86 6.40 -10.83 -11.75
N ILE A 87 6.99 -10.30 -10.66
CA ILE A 87 6.34 -10.21 -9.35
C ILE A 87 5.89 -8.78 -9.07
N THR A 88 4.63 -8.64 -8.67
CA THR A 88 4.08 -7.39 -8.13
C THR A 88 3.69 -7.58 -6.68
N LEU A 89 4.18 -6.69 -5.79
CA LEU A 89 3.88 -6.72 -4.36
C LEU A 89 2.67 -5.83 -4.05
N LEU A 90 1.67 -6.39 -3.35
CA LEU A 90 0.43 -5.72 -3.01
C LEU A 90 0.17 -5.74 -1.51
N GLY A 91 0.24 -4.57 -0.87
CA GLY A 91 -0.24 -4.36 0.50
C GLY A 91 -1.77 -4.20 0.55
N ALA A 92 -2.23 -3.13 1.18
CA ALA A 92 -3.67 -2.80 1.22
C ALA A 92 -4.21 -2.20 -0.09
N GLY A 93 -3.37 -1.94 -1.09
CA GLY A 93 -3.79 -1.30 -2.34
C GLY A 93 -4.29 0.13 -2.17
N SER A 94 -3.86 0.81 -1.09
CA SER A 94 -4.35 2.15 -0.72
C SER A 94 -3.49 3.29 -1.28
N ASN A 95 -2.48 2.98 -2.10
CA ASN A 95 -1.62 3.95 -2.78
C ASN A 95 -1.28 3.48 -4.21
N LEU A 96 -2.22 2.80 -4.84
CA LEU A 96 -2.04 2.22 -6.18
C LEU A 96 -3.24 2.52 -7.05
N LEU A 97 -2.99 2.84 -8.32
CA LEU A 97 -3.95 2.78 -9.40
C LEU A 97 -3.52 1.64 -10.33
N ILE A 98 -4.35 0.61 -10.44
CA ILE A 98 -4.09 -0.58 -11.25
C ILE A 98 -4.93 -0.50 -12.52
N SER A 99 -4.32 -0.72 -13.67
CA SER A 99 -4.98 -0.70 -14.98
C SER A 99 -6.22 -1.60 -15.04
N ASP A 100 -7.23 -1.19 -15.80
CA ASP A 100 -8.41 -2.02 -16.08
C ASP A 100 -8.07 -3.33 -16.81
N ARG A 101 -6.93 -3.39 -17.50
CA ARG A 101 -6.40 -4.62 -18.11
C ARG A 101 -5.83 -5.61 -17.08
N GLY A 102 -5.64 -5.19 -15.84
CA GLY A 102 -5.03 -5.99 -14.77
C GLY A 102 -3.50 -5.98 -14.80
N LEU A 103 -2.91 -7.00 -14.17
CA LEU A 103 -1.47 -7.18 -14.05
C LEU A 103 -1.08 -8.57 -14.53
N SER A 104 -0.05 -8.64 -15.37
CA SER A 104 0.60 -9.89 -15.76
C SER A 104 1.52 -10.40 -14.65
N GLY A 105 1.81 -11.70 -14.67
CA GLY A 105 2.67 -12.37 -13.70
C GLY A 105 2.00 -12.64 -12.35
N LEU A 106 2.80 -12.75 -11.30
CA LEU A 106 2.34 -13.06 -9.96
C LEU A 106 2.16 -11.80 -9.10
N VAL A 107 0.95 -11.58 -8.60
CA VAL A 107 0.66 -10.58 -7.56
C VAL A 107 0.72 -11.26 -6.19
N ILE A 108 1.65 -10.82 -5.34
CA ILE A 108 1.79 -11.32 -3.95
C ILE A 108 1.11 -10.35 -3.00
N GLY A 109 -0.01 -10.77 -2.42
CA GLY A 109 -0.77 -10.02 -1.42
C GLY A 109 -0.21 -10.21 -0.01
N THR A 110 0.33 -9.16 0.61
CA THR A 110 1.01 -9.25 1.91
C THR A 110 0.09 -9.12 3.13
N ARG A 111 -1.21 -8.87 2.94
CA ARG A 111 -2.18 -8.60 4.03
C ARG A 111 -2.29 -9.71 5.09
N ARG A 112 -1.79 -10.91 4.82
CA ARG A 112 -1.85 -12.05 5.74
C ARG A 112 -0.58 -12.24 6.56
N LEU A 113 0.50 -11.51 6.26
CA LEU A 113 1.74 -11.49 7.06
C LEU A 113 1.52 -10.64 8.31
N ARG A 114 0.73 -11.15 9.26
CA ARG A 114 0.30 -10.43 10.47
C ARG A 114 0.81 -11.15 11.70
N GLN A 115 1.83 -10.60 12.31
CA GLN A 115 2.34 -10.98 13.62
C GLN A 115 2.77 -9.70 14.31
N SER A 116 2.47 -9.53 15.59
CA SER A 116 2.91 -8.36 16.35
C SER A 116 3.28 -8.75 17.75
N THR A 117 4.44 -8.30 18.20
CA THR A 117 4.93 -8.42 19.56
C THR A 117 5.18 -7.03 20.11
N PHE A 118 4.79 -6.82 21.37
CA PHE A 118 4.94 -5.55 22.08
C PHE A 118 5.74 -5.80 23.34
N ASP A 119 6.89 -5.17 23.46
CA ASP A 119 7.65 -5.10 24.70
C ASP A 119 7.25 -3.80 25.41
N LEU A 120 6.49 -3.93 26.48
CA LEU A 120 5.94 -2.80 27.21
C LEU A 120 6.97 -2.10 28.12
N GLU A 121 8.08 -2.75 28.42
CA GLU A 121 9.15 -2.18 29.24
C GLU A 121 10.07 -1.31 28.39
N THR A 122 10.48 -1.83 27.24
CA THR A 122 11.40 -1.13 26.34
C THR A 122 10.70 -0.26 25.30
N GLY A 123 9.41 -0.50 25.04
CA GLY A 123 8.67 0.18 23.98
C GLY A 123 8.97 -0.35 22.57
N LEU A 124 9.69 -1.47 22.44
CA LEU A 124 9.95 -2.09 21.16
C LEU A 124 8.70 -2.84 20.65
N VAL A 125 8.32 -2.53 19.41
CA VAL A 125 7.18 -3.14 18.73
C VAL A 125 7.64 -3.75 17.42
N THR A 126 7.60 -5.09 17.34
CA THR A 126 7.96 -5.82 16.13
C THR A 126 6.68 -6.34 15.47
N VAL A 127 6.50 -6.03 14.18
CA VAL A 127 5.22 -6.24 13.49
C VAL A 127 5.41 -6.68 12.05
N GLY A 128 4.61 -7.65 11.61
CA GLY A 128 4.57 -8.14 10.24
C GLY A 128 4.07 -7.08 9.24
N ALA A 129 4.61 -7.11 8.04
CA ALA A 129 4.34 -6.11 7.00
C ALA A 129 2.86 -6.03 6.57
N GLY A 130 2.08 -7.09 6.78
CA GLY A 130 0.67 -7.16 6.44
C GLY A 130 -0.28 -6.58 7.49
N GLU A 131 0.23 -6.20 8.67
CA GLU A 131 -0.61 -5.60 9.71
C GLU A 131 -1.17 -4.25 9.23
N PRO A 132 -2.50 -4.00 9.39
CA PRO A 132 -3.06 -2.70 9.09
C PRO A 132 -2.46 -1.61 9.99
N LEU A 133 -1.91 -0.56 9.37
CA LEU A 133 -1.27 0.53 10.11
C LEU A 133 -2.20 1.20 11.14
N PRO A 134 -3.50 1.48 10.83
CA PRO A 134 -4.42 2.01 11.84
C PRO A 134 -4.63 1.09 13.03
N ARG A 135 -4.66 -0.23 12.80
CA ARG A 135 -4.83 -1.20 13.87
C ARG A 135 -3.60 -1.23 14.78
N LEU A 136 -2.40 -1.17 14.20
CA LEU A 136 -1.16 -1.07 14.98
C LEU A 136 -1.17 0.18 15.88
N ALA A 137 -1.61 1.34 15.35
CA ALA A 137 -1.72 2.58 16.12
C ALA A 137 -2.65 2.42 17.34
N TRP A 138 -3.82 1.81 17.15
CA TRP A 138 -4.74 1.51 18.25
C TRP A 138 -4.17 0.52 19.26
N GLN A 139 -3.55 -0.56 18.79
CA GLN A 139 -2.94 -1.56 19.67
C GLN A 139 -1.81 -0.97 20.53
N ALA A 140 -1.02 -0.04 19.99
CA ALA A 140 0.00 0.69 20.73
C ALA A 140 -0.64 1.62 21.76
N ALA A 141 -1.64 2.41 21.39
CA ALA A 141 -2.33 3.35 22.27
C ALA A 141 -2.99 2.65 23.46
N GLU A 142 -3.71 1.55 23.23
CA GLU A 142 -4.36 0.72 24.26
C GLU A 142 -3.37 0.13 25.27
N ARG A 143 -2.07 0.11 24.94
CA ARG A 143 -0.97 -0.38 25.79
C ARG A 143 -0.13 0.73 26.42
N GLY A 144 -0.51 1.99 26.26
CA GLY A 144 0.25 3.13 26.76
C GLY A 144 1.59 3.36 26.04
N LEU A 145 1.69 2.91 24.77
CA LEU A 145 2.84 3.12 23.89
C LEU A 145 2.56 4.30 22.95
N SER A 146 3.22 5.43 23.16
CA SER A 146 3.06 6.64 22.35
C SER A 146 4.07 6.69 21.19
N GLY A 147 3.66 7.32 20.08
CA GLY A 147 4.49 7.55 18.88
C GLY A 147 3.83 7.11 17.57
N LEU A 148 2.68 6.41 17.62
CA LEU A 148 1.95 6.00 16.41
C LEU A 148 0.54 6.61 16.29
N GLU A 149 0.17 7.57 17.13
CA GLU A 149 -1.15 8.22 17.14
C GLU A 149 -1.49 8.85 15.79
N TRP A 150 -0.47 9.43 15.13
CA TRP A 150 -0.58 10.03 13.80
C TRP A 150 -1.00 9.03 12.71
N ALA A 151 -0.73 7.74 12.90
CA ALA A 151 -0.92 6.70 11.90
C ALA A 151 -2.36 6.16 11.82
N VAL A 152 -3.20 6.43 12.83
CA VAL A 152 -4.54 5.83 13.02
C VAL A 152 -5.48 5.99 11.83
N GLY A 153 -5.38 7.07 11.09
CA GLY A 153 -6.26 7.35 9.96
C GLY A 153 -5.63 7.05 8.58
N ILE A 154 -4.42 6.52 8.51
CA ILE A 154 -3.74 6.24 7.24
C ILE A 154 -4.12 4.84 6.77
N PRO A 155 -4.89 4.69 5.66
CA PRO A 155 -5.20 3.37 5.16
C PRO A 155 -3.94 2.73 4.58
N GLY A 156 -3.70 1.47 4.93
CA GLY A 156 -2.53 0.77 4.44
C GLY A 156 -2.04 -0.32 5.39
N THR A 157 -0.98 -1.00 4.99
CA THR A 157 -0.25 -1.95 5.81
C THR A 157 1.06 -1.35 6.28
N VAL A 158 1.62 -1.90 7.35
CA VAL A 158 2.94 -1.52 7.88
C VAL A 158 4.01 -1.57 6.79
N GLY A 159 4.07 -2.64 5.99
CA GLY A 159 5.03 -2.74 4.89
C GLY A 159 4.89 -1.60 3.87
N GLY A 160 3.64 -1.26 3.50
CA GLY A 160 3.38 -0.11 2.63
C GLY A 160 3.77 1.23 3.27
N ALA A 161 3.55 1.38 4.58
CA ALA A 161 3.95 2.57 5.32
C ALA A 161 5.48 2.75 5.36
N VAL A 162 6.22 1.66 5.57
CA VAL A 162 7.70 1.64 5.51
C VAL A 162 8.20 2.04 4.11
N VAL A 163 7.66 1.42 3.06
CA VAL A 163 8.05 1.72 1.66
C VAL A 163 7.80 3.18 1.30
N MET A 164 6.69 3.75 1.76
CA MET A 164 6.27 5.11 1.40
C MET A 164 6.75 6.18 2.38
N ASN A 165 7.43 5.86 3.46
CA ASN A 165 7.63 6.77 4.58
C ASN A 165 6.31 7.48 4.92
N ALA A 166 5.27 6.69 5.21
CA ALA A 166 3.95 7.23 5.46
C ALA A 166 3.96 8.18 6.65
N GLY A 167 3.18 9.24 6.58
CA GLY A 167 3.10 10.21 7.66
C GLY A 167 1.88 11.12 7.57
N ALA A 168 1.47 11.63 8.71
CA ALA A 168 0.36 12.58 8.90
C ALA A 168 0.54 13.31 10.24
N HIS A 169 -0.14 14.43 10.43
CA HIS A 169 -0.17 15.16 11.70
C HIS A 169 1.21 15.48 12.30
N GLY A 170 2.21 15.71 11.45
CA GLY A 170 3.57 16.01 11.87
C GLY A 170 4.46 14.80 12.12
N GLY A 171 3.92 13.57 12.25
CA GLY A 171 4.69 12.34 12.43
C GLY A 171 4.86 11.53 11.15
N CYS A 172 5.88 10.67 11.10
CA CYS A 172 6.11 9.75 9.99
C CYS A 172 6.82 8.45 10.41
N THR A 173 6.80 7.47 9.50
CA THR A 173 7.40 6.14 9.74
C THR A 173 8.87 6.22 10.13
N ALA A 174 9.65 7.09 9.48
CA ALA A 174 11.09 7.22 9.70
C ALA A 174 11.46 7.60 11.13
N GLU A 175 10.59 8.32 11.85
CA GLU A 175 10.87 8.83 13.20
C GLU A 175 10.88 7.73 14.27
N HIS A 176 10.12 6.65 14.04
CA HIS A 176 9.96 5.59 15.02
C HIS A 176 10.54 4.24 14.56
N LEU A 177 10.91 4.10 13.29
CA LEU A 177 11.45 2.85 12.75
C LEU A 177 12.87 2.60 13.28
N VAL A 178 13.09 1.41 13.84
CA VAL A 178 14.43 0.91 14.27
C VAL A 178 15.05 0.09 13.15
N SER A 179 14.29 -0.86 12.61
CA SER A 179 14.78 -1.75 11.55
C SER A 179 13.62 -2.33 10.74
N VAL A 180 13.96 -2.84 9.58
CA VAL A 180 13.04 -3.56 8.71
C VAL A 180 13.70 -4.79 8.12
N ALA A 181 13.04 -5.93 8.18
CA ALA A 181 13.44 -7.14 7.46
C ALA A 181 12.83 -7.11 6.07
N VAL A 182 13.64 -7.34 5.05
CA VAL A 182 13.24 -7.40 3.65
C VAL A 182 13.68 -8.73 3.04
N LEU A 183 12.78 -9.36 2.28
CA LEU A 183 13.09 -10.49 1.43
C LEU A 183 13.50 -9.97 0.07
N LEU A 184 14.69 -10.35 -0.39
CA LEU A 184 15.24 -9.99 -1.69
C LEU A 184 14.77 -10.98 -2.78
N PRO A 185 14.84 -10.60 -4.07
CA PRO A 185 14.44 -11.49 -5.17
C PRO A 185 15.20 -12.83 -5.21
N ASN A 186 16.42 -12.87 -4.70
CA ASN A 186 17.23 -14.08 -4.61
C ASN A 186 16.88 -15.01 -3.43
N GLY A 187 15.78 -14.71 -2.70
CA GLY A 187 15.33 -15.49 -1.54
C GLY A 187 16.07 -15.19 -0.24
N THR A 188 17.06 -14.28 -0.22
CA THR A 188 17.77 -13.93 1.01
C THR A 188 17.04 -12.84 1.79
N THR A 189 17.05 -12.92 3.12
CA THR A 189 16.54 -11.87 4.01
C THR A 189 17.66 -10.93 4.43
N GLN A 190 17.39 -9.63 4.37
CA GLN A 190 18.29 -8.58 4.84
C GLN A 190 17.58 -7.69 5.85
N VAL A 191 18.29 -7.29 6.91
CA VAL A 191 17.81 -6.29 7.88
C VAL A 191 18.41 -4.94 7.50
N LEU A 192 17.55 -3.93 7.35
CA LEU A 192 17.91 -2.56 7.00
C LEU A 192 17.52 -1.60 8.13
N THR A 193 18.31 -0.56 8.32
CA THR A 193 18.06 0.55 9.25
C THR A 193 17.46 1.75 8.51
N PRO A 194 16.92 2.76 9.21
CA PRO A 194 16.46 4.01 8.58
C PRO A 194 17.52 4.69 7.70
N LYS A 195 18.80 4.58 8.06
CA LYS A 195 19.93 5.12 7.27
C LYS A 195 20.03 4.42 5.91
N ASP A 196 19.82 3.10 5.87
CA ASP A 196 19.89 2.32 4.64
C ASP A 196 18.69 2.61 3.72
N LEU A 197 17.60 3.10 4.28
CA LEU A 197 16.35 3.37 3.56
C LEU A 197 16.32 4.75 2.89
N ASN A 198 17.25 5.65 3.19
CA ASN A 198 17.34 7.00 2.61
C ASN A 198 15.97 7.70 2.59
N TYR A 199 15.32 7.76 3.73
CA TYR A 199 13.99 8.34 3.83
C TYR A 199 13.95 9.83 3.47
N ALA A 200 12.96 10.18 2.66
CA ALA A 200 12.56 11.56 2.40
C ALA A 200 11.02 11.65 2.41
N TYR A 201 10.47 12.84 2.15
CA TYR A 201 9.02 13.05 2.09
C TYR A 201 8.36 12.09 1.09
N ARG A 202 7.56 11.14 1.58
CA ARG A 202 6.85 10.11 0.80
C ARG A 202 7.78 9.24 -0.05
N THR A 203 9.01 9.02 0.38
CA THR A 203 10.01 8.28 -0.38
C THR A 203 10.88 7.41 0.52
N SER A 204 11.29 6.25 -0.01
CA SER A 204 12.36 5.40 0.51
C SER A 204 13.11 4.72 -0.62
N ARG A 205 14.29 4.17 -0.32
CA ARG A 205 15.08 3.34 -1.24
C ARG A 205 14.34 2.08 -1.72
N LEU A 206 13.31 1.65 -1.01
CA LEU A 206 12.55 0.43 -1.36
C LEU A 206 11.60 0.66 -2.55
N GLN A 207 11.27 1.90 -2.88
CA GLN A 207 10.37 2.19 -4.00
C GLN A 207 11.01 1.78 -5.32
N GLY A 208 10.23 1.08 -6.16
CA GLY A 208 10.68 0.60 -7.47
C GLY A 208 11.54 -0.65 -7.41
N LYS A 209 11.81 -1.21 -6.22
CA LYS A 209 12.54 -2.46 -6.05
C LYS A 209 11.57 -3.61 -5.77
N GLN A 210 11.96 -4.82 -6.18
CA GLN A 210 11.25 -6.06 -5.83
C GLN A 210 11.69 -6.58 -4.45
N TRP A 211 11.96 -5.66 -3.51
CA TRP A 211 12.31 -6.00 -2.13
C TRP A 211 11.04 -6.00 -1.29
N LEU A 212 10.69 -7.15 -0.77
CA LEU A 212 9.49 -7.29 0.03
C LEU A 212 9.78 -7.04 1.51
N VAL A 213 9.16 -6.02 2.09
CA VAL A 213 9.13 -5.85 3.54
C VAL A 213 8.35 -7.00 4.15
N THR A 214 8.98 -7.77 5.03
CA THR A 214 8.35 -8.89 5.77
C THR A 214 7.97 -8.50 7.18
N GLN A 215 8.80 -7.68 7.84
CA GLN A 215 8.63 -7.26 9.23
C GLN A 215 9.25 -5.88 9.45
N ALA A 216 8.71 -5.10 10.38
CA ALA A 216 9.29 -3.84 10.84
C ALA A 216 9.34 -3.81 12.38
N THR A 217 10.37 -3.18 12.94
CA THR A 217 10.51 -2.92 14.38
C THR A 217 10.51 -1.43 14.61
N PHE A 218 9.63 -0.98 15.51
CA PHE A 218 9.48 0.42 15.92
C PHE A 218 9.93 0.61 17.36
N GLN A 219 10.49 1.77 17.67
CA GLN A 219 10.72 2.25 19.03
C GLN A 219 9.63 3.24 19.39
N LEU A 220 8.81 2.90 20.37
CA LEU A 220 7.76 3.74 20.92
C LEU A 220 8.11 4.15 22.35
N GLN A 221 7.46 5.18 22.85
CA GLN A 221 7.62 5.64 24.23
C GLN A 221 6.69 4.83 25.14
N PRO A 222 7.21 4.00 26.07
CA PRO A 222 6.40 3.24 26.99
C PRO A 222 6.00 4.01 28.25
N GLY A 223 5.11 3.43 29.03
CA GLY A 223 4.80 3.88 30.39
C GLY A 223 3.83 5.05 30.49
N LEU A 224 3.15 5.42 29.41
CA LEU A 224 2.09 6.44 29.45
C LEU A 224 0.74 5.85 29.85
N ASP A 225 -0.15 6.70 30.36
CA ASP A 225 -1.53 6.31 30.60
C ASP A 225 -2.22 5.97 29.27
N PRO A 226 -2.70 4.70 29.09
CA PRO A 226 -3.39 4.29 27.87
C PRO A 226 -4.59 5.19 27.52
N ALA A 227 -5.26 5.78 28.51
CA ALA A 227 -6.38 6.67 28.28
C ALA A 227 -5.95 7.96 27.56
N LEU A 228 -4.80 8.52 27.92
CA LEU A 228 -4.25 9.71 27.28
C LEU A 228 -3.81 9.44 25.85
N VAL A 229 -3.09 8.34 25.61
CA VAL A 229 -2.62 7.96 24.26
C VAL A 229 -3.81 7.65 23.34
N THR A 230 -4.82 6.94 23.86
CA THR A 230 -6.06 6.63 23.14
C THR A 230 -6.87 7.90 22.80
N ALA A 231 -6.93 8.86 23.73
CA ALA A 231 -7.60 10.14 23.49
C ALA A 231 -6.93 10.92 22.34
N GLU A 232 -5.60 11.03 22.32
CA GLU A 232 -4.87 11.70 21.23
C GLU A 232 -5.04 10.97 19.90
N THR A 233 -4.97 9.62 19.91
CA THR A 233 -5.24 8.78 18.74
C THR A 233 -6.64 9.04 18.18
N SER A 234 -7.66 9.12 19.06
CA SER A 234 -9.05 9.44 18.68
C SER A 234 -9.17 10.83 18.06
N LYS A 235 -8.48 11.82 18.61
CA LYS A 235 -8.46 13.20 18.11
C LYS A 235 -7.90 13.25 16.68
N HIS A 236 -6.78 12.57 16.40
CA HIS A 236 -6.23 12.47 15.05
C HIS A 236 -7.21 11.80 14.07
N LEU A 237 -7.85 10.71 14.48
CA LEU A 237 -8.85 10.04 13.64
C LEU A 237 -10.05 10.95 13.33
N ASN A 238 -10.56 11.65 14.35
CA ASN A 238 -11.69 12.58 14.19
C ASN A 238 -11.33 13.74 13.27
N HIS A 239 -10.14 14.33 13.43
CA HIS A 239 -9.66 15.38 12.52
C HIS A 239 -9.64 14.89 11.05
N ARG A 240 -9.14 13.68 10.78
CA ARG A 240 -9.14 13.12 9.43
C ARG A 240 -10.55 12.89 8.89
N ARG A 241 -11.47 12.36 9.70
CA ARG A 241 -12.86 12.12 9.30
C ARG A 241 -13.61 13.41 8.96
N THR A 242 -13.29 14.51 9.63
CA THR A 242 -13.91 15.81 9.36
C THR A 242 -13.31 16.53 8.15
N THR A 243 -12.03 16.28 7.83
CA THR A 243 -11.31 16.97 6.75
C THR A 243 -11.21 16.18 5.45
N GLN A 244 -11.37 14.87 5.49
CA GLN A 244 -11.21 13.99 4.33
C GLN A 244 -12.49 13.23 3.97
N PRO A 245 -12.68 12.86 2.67
CA PRO A 245 -13.90 12.19 2.21
C PRO A 245 -13.90 10.68 2.49
N TYR A 246 -14.06 10.28 3.76
CA TYR A 246 -13.99 8.87 4.20
C TYR A 246 -15.15 7.97 3.70
N HIS A 247 -16.22 8.57 3.18
CA HIS A 247 -17.44 7.85 2.79
C HIS A 247 -17.38 7.23 1.40
N MET A 248 -16.34 7.56 0.60
CA MET A 248 -16.20 7.07 -0.76
C MET A 248 -14.86 6.36 -0.96
N PRO A 249 -14.80 5.33 -1.85
CA PRO A 249 -13.55 4.68 -2.20
C PRO A 249 -12.56 5.67 -2.82
N SER A 250 -11.33 5.68 -2.31
CA SER A 250 -10.23 6.54 -2.78
C SER A 250 -8.88 6.00 -2.29
N CYS A 251 -7.77 6.50 -2.81
CA CYS A 251 -6.42 6.17 -2.33
C CYS A 251 -5.76 7.30 -1.53
N GLY A 252 -6.56 8.13 -0.83
CA GLY A 252 -6.03 9.28 -0.11
C GLY A 252 -5.62 10.40 -1.04
N SER A 253 -4.69 11.25 -0.59
CA SER A 253 -4.12 12.33 -1.39
C SER A 253 -3.33 11.78 -2.56
N VAL A 254 -3.72 12.13 -3.78
CA VAL A 254 -3.15 11.59 -5.03
C VAL A 254 -1.80 12.22 -5.34
N PHE A 255 -1.69 13.55 -5.19
CA PHE A 255 -0.48 14.29 -5.53
C PHE A 255 0.33 14.67 -4.29
N ARG A 256 1.66 14.64 -4.42
CA ARG A 256 2.57 15.18 -3.40
C ARG A 256 2.47 16.69 -3.38
N ASN A 257 2.69 17.29 -2.21
CA ASN A 257 2.77 18.73 -2.09
C ASN A 257 4.06 19.23 -2.75
N PRO A 258 4.00 20.16 -3.73
CA PRO A 258 5.17 20.59 -4.50
C PRO A 258 6.00 21.70 -3.83
N GLY A 259 5.91 21.90 -2.53
CA GLY A 259 6.68 22.90 -1.79
C GLY A 259 5.79 23.88 -1.01
N GLN A 260 5.76 25.18 -1.41
CA GLN A 260 5.09 26.25 -0.63
C GLN A 260 3.59 26.08 -0.46
N HIS A 261 2.91 25.51 -1.47
CA HIS A 261 1.46 25.31 -1.44
C HIS A 261 1.11 23.81 -1.44
N ALA A 262 0.04 23.47 -0.71
CA ALA A 262 -0.49 22.11 -0.75
C ALA A 262 -1.08 21.81 -2.14
N ALA A 263 -0.87 20.59 -2.65
CA ALA A 263 -1.44 20.17 -3.95
C ALA A 263 -2.96 20.33 -3.99
N GLY A 264 -3.67 20.04 -2.90
CA GLY A 264 -5.11 20.24 -2.80
C GLY A 264 -5.52 21.69 -2.97
N TRP A 265 -4.78 22.65 -2.42
CA TRP A 265 -5.02 24.07 -2.61
C TRP A 265 -4.81 24.48 -4.08
N LEU A 266 -3.72 24.00 -4.70
CA LEU A 266 -3.46 24.30 -6.13
C LEU A 266 -4.59 23.80 -7.04
N ILE A 267 -5.07 22.55 -6.80
CA ILE A 267 -6.20 21.99 -7.57
C ILE A 267 -7.50 22.80 -7.33
N GLU A 268 -7.72 23.25 -6.11
CA GLU A 268 -8.87 24.10 -5.79
C GLU A 268 -8.84 25.44 -6.54
N GLN A 269 -7.67 26.06 -6.66
CA GLN A 269 -7.49 27.31 -7.41
C GLN A 269 -7.79 27.16 -8.91
N THR A 270 -7.72 25.97 -9.48
CA THR A 270 -8.11 25.69 -10.88
C THR A 270 -9.61 25.47 -11.06
N GLY A 271 -10.42 25.49 -9.99
CA GLY A 271 -11.86 25.25 -10.05
C GLY A 271 -12.27 23.80 -10.29
N LEU A 272 -11.36 22.83 -10.13
CA LEU A 272 -11.61 21.43 -10.46
C LEU A 272 -12.34 20.63 -9.38
N LYS A 273 -12.68 21.22 -8.22
CA LYS A 273 -13.52 20.52 -7.22
C LYS A 273 -14.84 20.08 -7.83
N GLY A 274 -15.18 18.81 -7.67
CA GLY A 274 -16.40 18.20 -8.23
C GLY A 274 -16.32 17.86 -9.71
N TYR A 275 -15.22 18.19 -10.40
CA TYR A 275 -15.03 17.75 -11.78
C TYR A 275 -15.04 16.22 -11.87
N GLN A 276 -15.80 15.69 -12.83
CA GLN A 276 -16.05 14.25 -12.94
C GLN A 276 -15.78 13.74 -14.35
N ILE A 277 -15.12 12.59 -14.42
CA ILE A 277 -14.93 11.80 -15.66
C ILE A 277 -15.45 10.39 -15.39
N GLY A 278 -16.43 9.94 -16.17
CA GLY A 278 -17.08 8.65 -15.92
C GLY A 278 -17.56 8.52 -14.46
N GLY A 279 -17.10 7.50 -13.75
CA GLY A 279 -17.37 7.30 -12.33
C GLY A 279 -16.38 7.94 -11.37
N ALA A 280 -15.32 8.61 -11.86
CA ALA A 280 -14.28 9.25 -11.04
C ALA A 280 -14.56 10.75 -10.84
N GLN A 281 -14.42 11.25 -9.60
CA GLN A 281 -14.67 12.66 -9.27
C GLN A 281 -13.61 13.24 -8.36
N ILE A 282 -13.14 14.47 -8.63
CA ILE A 282 -12.34 15.25 -7.69
C ILE A 282 -13.22 15.65 -6.51
N ALA A 283 -12.79 15.29 -5.30
CA ALA A 283 -13.62 15.47 -4.10
C ALA A 283 -13.91 16.94 -3.79
N GLN A 284 -15.16 17.25 -3.47
CA GLN A 284 -15.58 18.59 -3.04
C GLN A 284 -14.93 19.01 -1.71
N ARG A 285 -14.77 18.08 -0.78
CA ARG A 285 -14.22 18.36 0.55
C ARG A 285 -12.72 18.57 0.55
N HIS A 286 -11.98 17.82 -0.28
CA HIS A 286 -10.51 17.86 -0.33
C HIS A 286 -10.03 17.59 -1.75
N ALA A 287 -9.66 18.64 -2.47
CA ALA A 287 -9.39 18.58 -3.91
C ALA A 287 -8.25 17.63 -4.32
N ASN A 288 -7.35 17.25 -3.40
CA ASN A 288 -6.31 16.25 -3.67
C ASN A 288 -6.79 14.80 -3.52
N PHE A 289 -8.11 14.58 -3.49
CA PHE A 289 -8.70 13.24 -3.49
C PHE A 289 -9.51 13.03 -4.76
N ILE A 290 -9.30 11.90 -5.41
CA ILE A 290 -10.16 11.39 -6.47
C ILE A 290 -11.03 10.30 -5.85
N LEU A 291 -12.34 10.37 -6.07
CA LEU A 291 -13.33 9.45 -5.52
C LEU A 291 -13.86 8.54 -6.62
N ASN A 292 -14.06 7.28 -6.28
CA ASN A 292 -14.91 6.40 -7.08
C ASN A 292 -16.36 6.59 -6.60
N CYS A 293 -17.15 7.32 -7.37
CA CYS A 293 -18.55 7.63 -7.08
C CYS A 293 -19.52 6.50 -7.47
N GLY A 294 -18.99 5.36 -7.88
CA GLY A 294 -19.70 4.19 -8.36
C GLY A 294 -19.41 3.93 -9.85
N GLY A 295 -18.99 2.69 -10.15
CA GLY A 295 -18.69 2.28 -11.52
C GLY A 295 -17.48 2.96 -12.18
N ALA A 296 -16.61 3.65 -11.43
CA ALA A 296 -15.37 4.19 -12.00
C ALA A 296 -14.48 3.08 -12.52
N THR A 297 -13.80 3.37 -13.63
CA THR A 297 -12.70 2.58 -14.16
C THR A 297 -11.36 3.17 -13.74
N ALA A 298 -10.28 2.41 -13.85
CA ALA A 298 -8.94 2.97 -13.66
C ALA A 298 -8.61 4.03 -14.71
N THR A 299 -9.16 3.89 -15.91
CA THR A 299 -9.05 4.84 -16.99
C THR A 299 -9.70 6.18 -16.62
N ASP A 300 -10.91 6.19 -16.04
CA ASP A 300 -11.59 7.42 -15.57
C ASP A 300 -10.76 8.18 -14.53
N ILE A 301 -10.11 7.44 -13.61
CA ILE A 301 -9.28 8.02 -12.56
C ILE A 301 -7.97 8.59 -13.12
N PHE A 302 -7.45 7.99 -14.19
CA PHE A 302 -6.20 8.40 -14.83
C PHE A 302 -6.35 9.66 -15.69
N GLN A 303 -7.49 9.83 -16.37
CA GLN A 303 -7.81 11.00 -17.20
C GLN A 303 -8.05 12.26 -16.39
#